data_34996091b1c8985ed6d1951103428c59
#
_entry.id   34996091b1c8985ed6d1951103428c59
#
_cell.length_a   1.000
_cell.length_b   1.000
_cell.length_c   1.000
_cell.angle_alpha   90.00
_cell.angle_beta   90.00
_cell.angle_gamma   90.00
#
_symmetry.space_group_name_H-M   'P 1'
#
loop_
_entity.id
_entity.type
_entity.pdbx_description
1 polymer ?
#
loop_
_entity_poly.entity_id
_entity_poly.type
_entity_poly.pdbx_seq_one_letter_code
_entity_poly.pdbx_strand_id
1 'polypeptide(L)'
;MCGITGMVTWQEDVARYQADLKRMQAVLSNRGPDQQGIYQDTHCAMAHTRLAVIDVERGKQPMTRQTATETYTLVYNGELYNTPELREELQKEGAVFTTHCDTEVVLQAYLHWGAACTERFNGIFAFAVWEQQAQRLFLARDRIGVKPLFYAEIPGGLVFASEIKALLQHPAVPHTIDKHGIAQILLLGPGRSAGCGVFQTIKEVKRAHCGYATETGIFLAPYWKLQAKPHTDNMEQTIEQVRELVKDAATRQMVSDVPIGTFLSGGLDSSLLSSLANQVLKNRGEVLHTFSVDYKDNDRYFQKSHFQPNSDPDYIRAMMDYLQCQHHWTVLDTPQLAAALIPAMQARDLPGMVDVDSSLYLFCGAIKEQVTVALSGECADELFGGYPWYRDPNIRERDGFPWAQSTDYRMQFLRDEFAEQIDGAVFVSQAYQETIQQADTLPEDSPLERRMRQMMLLNLDWFMQTLLDRK
;
A
#
# COMPACT_ATOMS: atom_id res chain seq x y z
N MET A 1 3.86 5.52 -9.07
CA MET A 1 4.35 5.52 -7.68
C MET A 1 5.87 5.47 -7.68
N CYS A 2 6.53 6.16 -6.74
CA CYS A 2 8.00 6.10 -6.66
C CYS A 2 8.52 4.72 -6.24
N GLY A 3 9.79 4.45 -6.53
CA GLY A 3 10.52 3.31 -5.99
C GLY A 3 11.68 3.79 -5.14
N ILE A 4 11.82 3.25 -3.93
CA ILE A 4 12.95 3.49 -3.04
C ILE A 4 13.72 2.20 -2.80
N THR A 5 15.03 2.30 -2.71
CA THR A 5 15.89 1.18 -2.35
C THR A 5 17.20 1.70 -1.76
N GLY A 6 17.85 0.87 -0.98
CA GLY A 6 19.15 1.21 -0.44
C GLY A 6 19.76 0.09 0.38
N MET A 7 20.96 0.34 0.84
CA MET A 7 21.72 -0.56 1.69
C MET A 7 22.57 0.22 2.67
N VAL A 8 22.79 -0.39 3.82
CA VAL A 8 23.72 0.11 4.84
C VAL A 8 24.68 -1.01 5.20
N THR A 9 25.97 -0.68 5.30
CA THR A 9 27.02 -1.57 5.76
C THR A 9 27.81 -0.89 6.87
N TRP A 10 27.85 -1.47 8.06
CA TRP A 10 28.58 -0.88 9.19
C TRP A 10 30.05 -1.31 9.24
N GLN A 11 30.40 -2.42 8.58
CA GLN A 11 31.71 -3.05 8.65
C GLN A 11 32.55 -2.89 7.38
N GLU A 12 31.93 -2.53 6.26
CA GLU A 12 32.57 -2.42 4.96
C GLU A 12 32.17 -1.13 4.25
N ASP A 13 33.00 -0.69 3.29
CA ASP A 13 32.64 0.43 2.40
C ASP A 13 31.54 -0.04 1.42
N VAL A 14 30.39 0.65 1.46
CA VAL A 14 29.24 0.37 0.60
C VAL A 14 29.54 0.55 -0.89
N ALA A 15 30.61 1.25 -1.24
CA ALA A 15 31.04 1.43 -2.64
C ALA A 15 31.28 0.10 -3.37
N ARG A 16 31.60 -0.97 -2.63
CA ARG A 16 31.74 -2.34 -3.19
C ARG A 16 30.45 -2.84 -3.85
N TYR A 17 29.30 -2.37 -3.42
CA TYR A 17 27.97 -2.79 -3.85
C TYR A 17 27.31 -1.80 -4.82
N GLN A 18 28.05 -0.87 -5.41
CA GLN A 18 27.49 0.13 -6.33
C GLN A 18 26.80 -0.49 -7.54
N ALA A 19 27.33 -1.60 -8.08
CA ALA A 19 26.71 -2.32 -9.19
C ALA A 19 25.39 -2.99 -8.76
N ASP A 20 25.32 -3.49 -7.52
CA ASP A 20 24.12 -4.10 -6.95
C ASP A 20 23.03 -3.04 -6.75
N LEU A 21 23.37 -1.88 -6.18
CA LEU A 21 22.44 -0.75 -6.02
C LEU A 21 21.84 -0.33 -7.37
N LYS A 22 22.64 -0.26 -8.44
CA LYS A 22 22.14 0.06 -9.79
C LYS A 22 21.19 -1.00 -10.32
N ARG A 23 21.43 -2.29 -10.08
CA ARG A 23 20.50 -3.37 -10.44
C ARG A 23 19.20 -3.26 -9.63
N MET A 24 19.31 -3.03 -8.30
CA MET A 24 18.15 -2.81 -7.44
C MET A 24 17.30 -1.61 -7.91
N GLN A 25 17.93 -0.50 -8.31
CA GLN A 25 17.24 0.66 -8.86
C GLN A 25 16.58 0.37 -10.21
N ALA A 26 17.28 -0.34 -11.09
CA ALA A 26 16.81 -0.62 -12.46
C ALA A 26 15.50 -1.42 -12.49
N VAL A 27 15.34 -2.40 -11.61
CA VAL A 27 14.10 -3.20 -11.54
C VAL A 27 12.91 -2.42 -10.95
N LEU A 28 13.15 -1.26 -10.32
CA LEU A 28 12.12 -0.34 -9.84
C LEU A 28 11.73 0.75 -10.86
N SER A 29 12.31 0.76 -12.05
CA SER A 29 12.10 1.82 -13.06
C SER A 29 10.63 2.00 -13.46
N ASN A 30 9.86 0.92 -13.48
CA ASN A 30 8.42 0.97 -13.78
C ASN A 30 7.60 1.74 -12.73
N ARG A 31 8.07 1.81 -11.49
CA ARG A 31 7.42 2.60 -10.43
C ARG A 31 7.62 4.10 -10.64
N GLY A 32 8.79 4.49 -11.10
CA GLY A 32 9.16 5.90 -11.25
C GLY A 32 9.96 6.15 -12.52
N PRO A 33 9.29 6.35 -13.66
CA PRO A 33 9.97 6.49 -14.95
C PRO A 33 10.56 7.87 -15.20
N ASP A 34 10.18 8.91 -14.42
CA ASP A 34 10.45 10.31 -14.78
C ASP A 34 11.85 10.76 -14.39
N GLN A 35 12.34 10.33 -13.21
CA GLN A 35 13.64 10.76 -12.70
C GLN A 35 14.28 9.64 -11.89
N GLN A 36 15.61 9.64 -11.83
CA GLN A 36 16.41 8.74 -11.01
C GLN A 36 17.42 9.54 -10.21
N GLY A 37 17.73 9.06 -8.98
CA GLY A 37 18.74 9.66 -8.15
C GLY A 37 19.44 8.61 -7.29
N ILE A 38 20.70 8.90 -6.92
CA ILE A 38 21.53 8.06 -6.06
C ILE A 38 22.22 8.97 -5.05
N TYR A 39 22.27 8.53 -3.81
CA TYR A 39 23.14 9.03 -2.75
C TYR A 39 24.07 7.91 -2.33
N GLN A 40 25.30 8.25 -1.97
CA GLN A 40 26.28 7.31 -1.42
C GLN A 40 27.26 8.03 -0.52
N ASP A 41 27.55 7.44 0.65
CA ASP A 41 28.72 7.74 1.49
C ASP A 41 29.50 6.44 1.76
N THR A 42 30.28 6.35 2.83
CA THR A 42 31.07 5.15 3.17
C THR A 42 30.19 3.98 3.62
N HIS A 43 29.08 4.25 4.31
CA HIS A 43 28.27 3.23 5.00
C HIS A 43 26.88 3.07 4.41
N CYS A 44 26.38 4.05 3.69
CA CYS A 44 25.03 4.02 3.14
C CYS A 44 25.01 4.36 1.65
N ALA A 45 24.22 3.58 0.90
CA ALA A 45 23.89 3.93 -0.48
C ALA A 45 22.38 3.79 -0.67
N MET A 46 21.75 4.83 -1.23
CA MET A 46 20.31 4.88 -1.49
C MET A 46 20.04 5.29 -2.91
N ALA A 47 19.02 4.70 -3.51
CA ALA A 47 18.56 5.02 -4.84
C ALA A 47 17.05 5.27 -4.87
N HIS A 48 16.64 6.14 -5.76
CA HIS A 48 15.25 6.55 -5.96
C HIS A 48 14.88 6.51 -7.44
N THR A 49 13.67 6.03 -7.75
CA THR A 49 13.02 6.18 -9.05
C THR A 49 11.73 6.97 -8.83
N ARG A 50 11.55 8.09 -9.54
CA ARG A 50 10.48 9.05 -9.29
C ARG A 50 9.37 8.97 -10.32
N LEU A 51 8.13 8.88 -9.85
CA LEU A 51 6.95 9.34 -10.57
C LEU A 51 6.63 10.74 -10.02
N ALA A 52 6.75 11.76 -10.86
CA ALA A 52 6.60 13.14 -10.45
C ALA A 52 5.11 13.53 -10.45
N VAL A 53 4.54 13.76 -9.27
CA VAL A 53 3.14 14.14 -9.05
C VAL A 53 3.02 15.56 -8.51
N ILE A 54 3.85 15.93 -7.54
CA ILE A 54 3.89 17.27 -6.92
C ILE A 54 5.29 17.84 -7.08
N ASP A 55 5.38 19.14 -7.42
CA ASP A 55 6.62 19.87 -7.67
C ASP A 55 7.56 19.12 -8.62
N VAL A 56 7.09 18.94 -9.85
CA VAL A 56 7.74 18.08 -10.87
C VAL A 56 9.22 18.42 -11.05
N GLU A 57 9.60 19.70 -10.96
CA GLU A 57 10.97 20.15 -11.21
C GLU A 57 11.90 19.99 -10.01
N ARG A 58 11.43 20.28 -8.78
CA ARG A 58 12.26 20.47 -7.58
C ARG A 58 12.21 19.32 -6.58
N GLY A 59 11.20 18.45 -6.65
CA GLY A 59 11.04 17.30 -5.74
C GLY A 59 12.02 16.15 -5.99
N LYS A 60 13.29 16.45 -6.33
CA LYS A 60 14.32 15.44 -6.60
C LYS A 60 14.70 14.68 -5.35
N GLN A 61 14.95 13.38 -5.52
CA GLN A 61 15.39 12.48 -4.44
C GLN A 61 16.56 11.60 -4.91
N PRO A 62 17.43 11.11 -4.00
CA PRO A 62 17.46 11.34 -2.54
C PRO A 62 17.60 12.81 -2.18
N MET A 63 16.93 13.24 -1.09
CA MET A 63 16.98 14.64 -0.62
C MET A 63 17.84 14.73 0.65
N THR A 64 18.83 15.62 0.63
CA THR A 64 19.78 15.79 1.75
C THR A 64 19.61 17.15 2.41
N ARG A 65 19.72 17.17 3.74
CA ARG A 65 19.83 18.38 4.57
C ARG A 65 20.94 18.19 5.60
N GLN A 66 21.72 19.25 5.81
CA GLN A 66 22.79 19.30 6.79
C GLN A 66 22.43 20.27 7.91
N THR A 67 22.60 19.82 9.14
CA THR A 67 22.57 20.64 10.35
C THR A 67 24.02 20.89 10.85
N ALA A 68 24.18 21.58 11.96
CA ALA A 68 25.51 21.78 12.53
C ALA A 68 26.19 20.47 12.98
N THR A 69 25.44 19.43 13.27
CA THR A 69 25.94 18.20 13.90
C THR A 69 25.64 16.92 13.11
N GLU A 70 24.75 16.98 12.13
CA GLU A 70 24.27 15.77 11.43
C GLU A 70 23.90 16.07 9.98
N THR A 71 24.11 15.09 9.11
CA THR A 71 23.65 15.07 7.72
C THR A 71 22.58 14.02 7.54
N TYR A 72 21.39 14.46 7.13
CA TYR A 72 20.22 13.61 6.90
C TYR A 72 19.97 13.45 5.41
N THR A 73 19.79 12.21 4.96
CA THR A 73 19.41 11.93 3.58
C THR A 73 18.16 11.07 3.55
N LEU A 74 17.14 11.54 2.85
CA LEU A 74 15.81 10.93 2.74
C LEU A 74 15.61 10.31 1.36
N VAL A 75 15.02 9.11 1.32
CA VAL A 75 14.27 8.57 0.18
C VAL A 75 12.83 8.29 0.61
N TYR A 76 11.87 8.74 -0.19
CA TYR A 76 10.45 8.75 0.14
C TYR A 76 9.61 8.32 -1.05
N ASN A 77 8.69 7.38 -0.82
CA ASN A 77 7.63 6.98 -1.72
C ASN A 77 6.29 7.22 -1.03
N GLY A 78 5.60 8.29 -1.39
CA GLY A 78 4.35 8.61 -0.72
C GLY A 78 3.70 9.89 -1.21
N GLU A 79 2.62 10.25 -0.52
CA GLU A 79 1.92 11.52 -0.60
C GLU A 79 1.45 11.91 0.80
N LEU A 80 1.79 13.12 1.23
CA LEU A 80 1.45 13.65 2.53
C LEU A 80 0.32 14.68 2.38
N TYR A 81 -0.88 14.32 2.82
CA TYR A 81 -2.11 15.08 2.59
C TYR A 81 -2.28 16.30 3.49
N ASN A 82 -1.61 16.33 4.64
CA ASN A 82 -1.57 17.50 5.54
C ASN A 82 -0.28 18.32 5.39
N THR A 83 0.31 18.32 4.20
CA THR A 83 1.50 19.10 3.86
C THR A 83 1.37 20.59 4.19
N PRO A 84 0.26 21.28 3.86
CA PRO A 84 0.12 22.70 4.17
C PRO A 84 0.17 23.00 5.68
N GLU A 85 -0.55 22.23 6.48
CA GLU A 85 -0.63 22.41 7.93
C GLU A 85 0.74 22.18 8.59
N LEU A 86 1.42 21.10 8.22
CA LEU A 86 2.76 20.79 8.74
C LEU A 86 3.80 21.83 8.31
N ARG A 87 3.73 22.31 7.08
CA ARG A 87 4.62 23.34 6.57
C ARG A 87 4.47 24.63 7.37
N GLU A 88 3.24 25.06 7.62
CA GLU A 88 2.95 26.24 8.42
C GLU A 88 3.48 26.11 9.86
N GLU A 89 3.26 24.95 10.50
CA GLU A 89 3.77 24.67 11.84
C GLU A 89 5.30 24.72 11.88
N LEU A 90 5.98 24.01 10.98
CA LEU A 90 7.45 23.98 10.90
C LEU A 90 8.04 25.35 10.58
N GLN A 91 7.40 26.17 9.75
CA GLN A 91 7.85 27.54 9.47
C GLN A 91 7.78 28.44 10.70
N LYS A 92 6.72 28.30 11.52
CA LYS A 92 6.61 29.02 12.82
C LYS A 92 7.75 28.66 13.77
N GLU A 93 8.29 27.45 13.64
CA GLU A 93 9.42 26.96 14.44
C GLU A 93 10.79 27.18 13.77
N GLY A 94 10.81 27.94 12.67
CA GLY A 94 12.04 28.40 12.01
C GLY A 94 12.54 27.53 10.85
N ALA A 95 11.79 26.51 10.42
CA ALA A 95 12.16 25.72 9.26
C ALA A 95 12.09 26.54 7.97
N VAL A 96 13.11 26.38 7.12
CA VAL A 96 13.20 27.04 5.81
C VAL A 96 12.98 26.01 4.72
N PHE A 97 12.05 26.33 3.81
CA PHE A 97 11.71 25.48 2.67
C PHE A 97 12.23 26.08 1.37
N THR A 98 12.68 25.22 0.47
CA THR A 98 13.23 25.59 -0.85
C THR A 98 12.40 25.05 -2.00
N THR A 99 11.48 24.14 -1.71
CA THR A 99 10.57 23.48 -2.67
C THR A 99 9.14 23.57 -2.19
N HIS A 100 8.19 23.19 -3.04
CA HIS A 100 6.78 23.02 -2.68
C HIS A 100 6.39 21.55 -2.43
N CYS A 101 7.33 20.62 -2.63
CA CYS A 101 7.05 19.20 -2.50
C CYS A 101 6.83 18.78 -1.03
N ASP A 102 6.03 17.74 -0.87
CA ASP A 102 5.79 17.06 0.41
C ASP A 102 7.06 16.35 0.94
N THR A 103 7.93 15.87 0.06
CA THR A 103 9.22 15.26 0.40
C THR A 103 10.05 16.15 1.32
N GLU A 104 10.12 17.46 1.04
CA GLU A 104 10.85 18.40 1.90
C GLU A 104 10.15 18.57 3.25
N VAL A 105 8.81 18.54 3.28
CA VAL A 105 8.05 18.60 4.54
C VAL A 105 8.31 17.36 5.39
N VAL A 106 8.35 16.16 4.80
CA VAL A 106 8.73 14.93 5.50
C VAL A 106 10.12 15.04 6.10
N LEU A 107 11.12 15.52 5.34
CA LEU A 107 12.49 15.68 5.83
C LEU A 107 12.58 16.73 6.94
N GLN A 108 11.96 17.90 6.78
CA GLN A 108 11.95 18.94 7.81
C GLN A 108 11.24 18.48 9.10
N ALA A 109 10.12 17.77 8.96
CA ALA A 109 9.40 17.16 10.07
C ALA A 109 10.29 16.15 10.83
N TYR A 110 11.05 15.33 10.09
CA TYR A 110 11.98 14.41 10.72
C TYR A 110 13.14 15.13 11.43
N LEU A 111 13.69 16.17 10.84
CA LEU A 111 14.75 16.99 11.49
C LEU A 111 14.25 17.60 12.79
N HIS A 112 12.99 18.00 12.84
CA HIS A 112 12.41 18.71 13.97
C HIS A 112 11.90 17.76 15.08
N TRP A 113 11.14 16.71 14.71
CA TRP A 113 10.46 15.81 15.65
C TRP A 113 11.07 14.40 15.73
N GLY A 114 12.10 14.10 14.93
CA GLY A 114 12.66 12.75 14.84
C GLY A 114 11.58 11.73 14.44
N ALA A 115 11.63 10.54 15.06
CA ALA A 115 10.68 9.47 14.81
C ALA A 115 9.20 9.86 15.08
N ALA A 116 8.94 10.80 16.00
CA ALA A 116 7.58 11.25 16.33
C ALA A 116 6.88 12.00 15.18
N CYS A 117 7.61 12.38 14.11
CA CYS A 117 7.00 12.96 12.91
C CYS A 117 5.94 12.04 12.30
N THR A 118 6.11 10.71 12.38
CA THR A 118 5.18 9.72 11.83
C THR A 118 3.79 9.78 12.45
N GLU A 119 3.67 10.15 13.71
CA GLU A 119 2.39 10.30 14.43
C GLU A 119 1.58 11.49 13.90
N ARG A 120 2.26 12.52 13.35
CA ARG A 120 1.67 13.75 12.84
C ARG A 120 1.25 13.66 11.37
N PHE A 121 1.74 12.69 10.64
CA PHE A 121 1.50 12.55 9.22
C PHE A 121 0.08 12.03 8.93
N ASN A 122 -0.64 12.73 8.07
CA ASN A 122 -1.82 12.25 7.38
C ASN A 122 -1.45 12.02 5.91
N GLY A 123 -1.24 10.77 5.54
CA GLY A 123 -0.76 10.43 4.20
C GLY A 123 -0.52 8.94 4.03
N ILE A 124 -0.10 8.60 2.83
CA ILE A 124 0.33 7.25 2.43
C ILE A 124 1.82 7.29 2.11
N PHE A 125 2.63 6.53 2.83
CA PHE A 125 4.08 6.67 2.70
C PHE A 125 4.87 5.44 3.12
N ALA A 126 6.02 5.30 2.48
CA ALA A 126 7.16 4.52 2.96
C ALA A 126 8.41 5.37 2.75
N PHE A 127 9.25 5.50 3.77
CA PHE A 127 10.47 6.28 3.63
C PHE A 127 11.61 5.74 4.50
N ALA A 128 12.83 6.12 4.09
CA ALA A 128 14.04 5.87 4.84
C ALA A 128 14.83 7.18 5.01
N VAL A 129 15.38 7.40 6.19
CA VAL A 129 16.30 8.52 6.48
C VAL A 129 17.62 7.96 7.00
N TRP A 130 18.70 8.26 6.31
CA TRP A 130 20.04 7.99 6.79
C TRP A 130 20.57 9.16 7.61
N GLU A 131 21.02 8.89 8.82
CA GLU A 131 21.73 9.82 9.72
C GLU A 131 23.21 9.49 9.66
N GLN A 132 23.97 10.30 8.94
CA GLN A 132 25.34 9.97 8.53
C GLN A 132 26.32 9.89 9.71
N GLN A 133 26.26 10.84 10.64
CA GLN A 133 27.16 10.87 11.79
C GLN A 133 26.76 9.86 12.86
N ALA A 134 25.46 9.69 13.07
CA ALA A 134 24.91 8.67 13.98
C ALA A 134 24.99 7.25 13.41
N GLN A 135 25.29 7.09 12.11
CA GLN A 135 25.38 5.81 11.39
C GLN A 135 24.18 4.91 11.62
N ARG A 136 22.98 5.46 11.51
CA ARG A 136 21.73 4.72 11.66
C ARG A 136 20.74 5.06 10.57
N LEU A 137 19.95 4.06 10.19
CA LEU A 137 18.91 4.17 9.18
C LEU A 137 17.54 4.13 9.85
N PHE A 138 16.77 5.20 9.71
CA PHE A 138 15.36 5.22 10.11
C PHE A 138 14.50 4.69 8.97
N LEU A 139 13.53 3.82 9.29
CA LEU A 139 12.53 3.29 8.37
C LEU A 139 11.13 3.59 8.91
N ALA A 140 10.19 3.96 8.03
CA ALA A 140 8.80 4.18 8.42
C ALA A 140 7.84 3.79 7.30
N ARG A 141 6.67 3.23 7.68
CA ARG A 141 5.58 2.87 6.78
C ARG A 141 4.25 3.41 7.30
N ASP A 142 3.37 3.86 6.43
CA ASP A 142 2.11 4.51 6.77
C ASP A 142 1.16 3.63 7.59
N ARG A 143 0.14 4.27 8.20
CA ARG A 143 -0.82 3.65 9.14
C ARG A 143 -1.54 2.44 8.58
N ILE A 144 -1.84 2.45 7.29
CA ILE A 144 -2.60 1.40 6.59
C ILE A 144 -1.67 0.45 5.83
N GLY A 145 -0.41 0.88 5.55
CA GLY A 145 0.55 0.11 4.77
C GLY A 145 0.31 0.21 3.26
N VAL A 146 -0.21 1.36 2.80
CA VAL A 146 -0.49 1.59 1.37
C VAL A 146 0.79 1.56 0.54
N LYS A 147 1.88 2.13 1.06
CA LYS A 147 3.17 2.07 0.37
C LYS A 147 3.99 0.90 0.88
N PRO A 148 4.49 0.02 -0.01
CA PRO A 148 5.28 -1.14 0.39
C PRO A 148 6.68 -0.76 0.84
N LEU A 149 7.22 -1.50 1.83
CA LEU A 149 8.59 -1.39 2.28
C LEU A 149 9.08 -2.74 2.82
N PHE A 150 10.04 -3.32 2.13
CA PHE A 150 10.67 -4.58 2.49
C PHE A 150 12.13 -4.36 2.89
N TYR A 151 12.66 -5.30 3.70
CA TYR A 151 14.07 -5.29 4.07
C TYR A 151 14.61 -6.70 4.26
N ALA A 152 15.92 -6.84 4.19
CA ALA A 152 16.63 -8.05 4.55
C ALA A 152 17.92 -7.69 5.30
N GLU A 153 18.18 -8.38 6.39
CA GLU A 153 19.45 -8.31 7.08
C GLU A 153 20.51 -9.10 6.29
N ILE A 154 21.67 -8.51 6.09
CA ILE A 154 22.80 -9.11 5.40
C ILE A 154 24.03 -9.11 6.33
N PRO A 155 25.09 -9.89 6.05
CA PRO A 155 26.29 -9.85 6.86
C PRO A 155 26.84 -8.43 6.99
N GLY A 156 26.89 -7.91 8.23
CA GLY A 156 27.37 -6.57 8.55
C GLY A 156 26.52 -5.41 8.06
N GLY A 157 25.26 -5.66 7.65
CA GLY A 157 24.44 -4.63 7.06
C GLY A 157 22.95 -4.96 6.92
N LEU A 158 22.26 -4.11 6.16
CA LEU A 158 20.84 -4.23 5.84
C LEU A 158 20.59 -3.67 4.43
N VAL A 159 19.70 -4.31 3.70
CA VAL A 159 19.13 -3.82 2.43
C VAL A 159 17.64 -3.56 2.57
N PHE A 160 17.11 -2.53 1.91
CA PHE A 160 15.68 -2.22 1.90
C PHE A 160 15.21 -1.82 0.50
N ALA A 161 13.94 -2.05 0.20
CA ALA A 161 13.34 -1.65 -1.07
C ALA A 161 11.81 -1.58 -1.00
N SER A 162 11.21 -0.86 -1.96
CA SER A 162 9.77 -0.86 -2.20
C SER A 162 9.23 -2.21 -2.68
N GLU A 163 10.05 -3.02 -3.35
CA GLU A 163 9.64 -4.30 -3.95
C GLU A 163 10.65 -5.40 -3.66
N ILE A 164 10.15 -6.62 -3.53
CA ILE A 164 10.96 -7.83 -3.23
C ILE A 164 12.01 -8.07 -4.33
N LYS A 165 11.61 -7.92 -5.60
CA LYS A 165 12.52 -8.10 -6.75
C LYS A 165 13.78 -7.24 -6.66
N ALA A 166 13.70 -6.08 -6.04
CA ALA A 166 14.87 -5.23 -5.85
C ALA A 166 15.83 -5.79 -4.80
N LEU A 167 15.33 -6.32 -3.69
CA LEU A 167 16.15 -6.98 -2.67
C LEU A 167 16.85 -8.21 -3.24
N LEU A 168 16.17 -8.97 -4.09
CA LEU A 168 16.71 -10.15 -4.76
C LEU A 168 17.85 -9.84 -5.76
N GLN A 169 18.10 -8.57 -6.09
CA GLN A 169 19.28 -8.17 -6.89
C GLN A 169 20.57 -8.13 -6.05
N HIS A 170 20.47 -8.11 -4.72
CA HIS A 170 21.64 -8.09 -3.85
C HIS A 170 22.17 -9.50 -3.63
N PRO A 171 23.48 -9.78 -3.84
CA PRO A 171 24.02 -11.15 -3.83
C PRO A 171 23.94 -11.85 -2.47
N ALA A 172 23.86 -11.11 -1.37
CA ALA A 172 23.70 -11.68 -0.02
C ALA A 172 22.23 -12.01 0.35
N VAL A 173 21.26 -11.67 -0.50
CA VAL A 173 19.85 -12.03 -0.27
C VAL A 173 19.52 -13.32 -1.00
N PRO A 174 19.22 -14.41 -0.29
CA PRO A 174 18.93 -15.69 -0.92
C PRO A 174 17.56 -15.68 -1.62
N HIS A 175 17.48 -16.34 -2.78
CA HIS A 175 16.25 -16.53 -3.54
C HIS A 175 15.43 -17.75 -3.05
N THR A 176 15.60 -18.14 -1.82
CA THR A 176 14.98 -19.37 -1.25
C THR A 176 13.64 -19.04 -0.61
N ILE A 177 12.62 -19.79 -0.96
CA ILE A 177 11.35 -19.83 -0.25
C ILE A 177 11.31 -21.13 0.55
N ASP A 178 11.14 -21.04 1.86
CA ASP A 178 11.02 -22.20 2.74
C ASP A 178 9.56 -22.67 2.88
N LYS A 179 9.35 -23.70 3.68
CA LYS A 179 8.00 -24.25 3.93
C LYS A 179 7.04 -23.20 4.48
N HIS A 180 7.51 -22.26 5.31
CA HIS A 180 6.69 -21.20 5.87
C HIS A 180 6.24 -20.22 4.77
N GLY A 181 7.15 -19.76 3.91
CA GLY A 181 6.84 -18.91 2.76
C GLY A 181 5.85 -19.56 1.78
N ILE A 182 6.01 -20.88 1.51
CA ILE A 182 5.05 -21.61 0.67
C ILE A 182 3.68 -21.71 1.35
N ALA A 183 3.62 -21.98 2.66
CA ALA A 183 2.36 -22.00 3.40
C ALA A 183 1.65 -20.65 3.37
N GLN A 184 2.38 -19.54 3.47
CA GLN A 184 1.83 -18.19 3.31
C GLN A 184 1.11 -18.01 1.96
N ILE A 185 1.77 -18.37 0.86
CA ILE A 185 1.22 -18.21 -0.49
C ILE A 185 0.01 -19.12 -0.72
N LEU A 186 0.13 -20.41 -0.37
CA LEU A 186 -0.85 -21.42 -0.76
C LEU A 186 -2.02 -21.52 0.21
N LEU A 187 -1.80 -21.41 1.52
CA LEU A 187 -2.83 -21.71 2.51
C LEU A 187 -3.59 -20.48 3.00
N LEU A 188 -2.93 -19.33 3.09
CA LEU A 188 -3.54 -18.07 3.55
C LEU A 188 -4.01 -17.18 2.41
N GLY A 189 -3.54 -17.45 1.17
CA GLY A 189 -3.79 -16.61 0.03
C GLY A 189 -5.24 -16.19 -0.19
N PRO A 190 -5.42 -15.01 -0.77
CA PRO A 190 -4.40 -14.23 -1.46
C PRO A 190 -3.49 -13.37 -0.55
N GLY A 191 -3.77 -13.34 0.76
CA GLY A 191 -3.00 -12.57 1.75
C GLY A 191 -1.76 -13.30 2.27
N ARG A 192 -0.98 -12.58 3.07
CA ARG A 192 0.14 -13.10 3.85
C ARG A 192 0.17 -12.45 5.23
N SER A 193 0.82 -13.10 6.19
CA SER A 193 0.99 -12.55 7.53
C SER A 193 1.72 -11.21 7.51
N ALA A 194 1.26 -10.27 8.33
CA ALA A 194 1.88 -8.95 8.44
C ALA A 194 3.37 -9.06 8.81
N GLY A 195 4.23 -8.46 8.00
CA GLY A 195 5.68 -8.49 8.16
C GLY A 195 6.37 -9.64 7.41
N CYS A 196 5.64 -10.52 6.73
CA CYS A 196 6.21 -11.62 5.96
C CYS A 196 6.54 -11.19 4.53
N GLY A 197 7.81 -11.35 4.12
CA GLY A 197 8.27 -11.15 2.75
C GLY A 197 8.30 -12.43 1.91
N VAL A 198 7.77 -13.55 2.43
CA VAL A 198 7.69 -14.87 1.77
C VAL A 198 9.05 -15.54 1.56
N PHE A 199 10.04 -14.84 1.02
CA PHE A 199 11.42 -15.35 0.93
C PHE A 199 12.08 -15.39 2.30
N GLN A 200 12.92 -16.41 2.53
CA GLN A 200 13.45 -16.80 3.83
C GLN A 200 14.03 -15.65 4.68
N THR A 201 14.73 -14.70 4.06
CA THR A 201 15.38 -13.58 4.77
C THR A 201 14.66 -12.24 4.59
N ILE A 202 13.70 -12.18 3.70
CA ILE A 202 12.97 -10.94 3.40
C ILE A 202 11.84 -10.75 4.39
N LYS A 203 11.82 -9.57 5.01
CA LYS A 203 10.77 -9.11 5.91
C LYS A 203 10.10 -7.87 5.34
N GLU A 204 8.87 -7.65 5.70
CA GLU A 204 8.14 -6.43 5.40
C GLU A 204 8.09 -5.54 6.63
N VAL A 205 8.28 -4.23 6.47
CA VAL A 205 7.96 -3.28 7.53
C VAL A 205 6.45 -3.29 7.71
N LYS A 206 5.98 -3.68 8.90
CA LYS A 206 4.53 -3.74 9.18
C LYS A 206 3.90 -2.36 9.03
N ARG A 207 2.61 -2.30 8.64
CA ARG A 207 1.86 -1.05 8.64
C ARG A 207 1.96 -0.34 10.00
N ALA A 208 1.96 0.99 9.97
CA ALA A 208 2.04 1.81 11.17
C ALA A 208 3.28 1.56 12.06
N HIS A 209 4.38 1.05 11.48
CA HIS A 209 5.64 0.87 12.20
C HIS A 209 6.71 1.81 11.70
N CYS A 210 7.55 2.23 12.62
CA CYS A 210 8.79 2.94 12.33
C CYS A 210 9.88 2.53 13.32
N GLY A 211 11.13 2.87 13.01
CA GLY A 211 12.25 2.63 13.90
C GLY A 211 13.60 2.65 13.19
N TYR A 212 14.61 2.15 13.86
CA TYR A 212 15.99 2.29 13.45
C TYR A 212 16.65 0.93 13.16
N ALA A 213 17.45 0.92 12.10
CA ALA A 213 18.49 -0.09 11.88
C ALA A 213 19.84 0.50 12.25
N THR A 214 20.60 -0.24 13.03
CA THR A 214 21.93 0.08 13.51
C THR A 214 22.84 -1.13 13.37
N GLU A 215 24.14 -1.01 13.67
CA GLU A 215 25.05 -2.14 13.68
C GLU A 215 24.59 -3.30 14.59
N THR A 216 23.80 -3.00 15.64
CA THR A 216 23.28 -4.01 16.59
C THR A 216 22.00 -4.69 16.15
N GLY A 217 21.42 -4.28 15.01
CA GLY A 217 20.21 -4.85 14.44
C GLY A 217 19.13 -3.82 14.11
N ILE A 218 17.96 -4.32 13.71
CA ILE A 218 16.80 -3.49 13.37
C ILE A 218 15.73 -3.55 14.46
N PHE A 219 15.25 -2.38 14.90
CA PHE A 219 14.26 -2.20 15.96
C PHE A 219 13.10 -1.36 15.41
N LEU A 220 11.98 -2.01 15.11
CA LEU A 220 10.76 -1.39 14.60
C LEU A 220 9.65 -1.51 15.64
N ALA A 221 8.91 -0.44 15.88
CA ALA A 221 7.79 -0.41 16.80
C ALA A 221 6.57 0.28 16.18
N PRO A 222 5.34 -0.06 16.59
CA PRO A 222 4.16 0.61 16.12
C PRO A 222 4.10 2.05 16.66
N TYR A 223 3.94 3.03 15.78
CA TYR A 223 3.67 4.42 16.15
C TYR A 223 2.16 4.73 16.18
N TRP A 224 1.33 3.83 15.63
CA TRP A 224 -0.12 3.96 15.62
C TRP A 224 -0.78 2.57 15.69
N LYS A 225 -1.93 2.50 16.39
CA LYS A 225 -2.80 1.31 16.46
C LYS A 225 -4.25 1.73 16.28
N LEU A 226 -5.05 0.87 15.67
CA LEU A 226 -6.50 1.02 15.66
C LEU A 226 -7.03 0.82 17.07
N GLN A 227 -7.78 1.80 17.57
CA GLN A 227 -8.31 1.81 18.94
C GLN A 227 -9.83 1.74 18.93
N ALA A 228 -10.39 0.92 19.81
CA ALA A 228 -11.81 0.94 20.12
C ALA A 228 -12.12 2.19 20.95
N LYS A 229 -13.20 2.88 20.61
CA LYS A 229 -13.70 4.04 21.36
C LYS A 229 -15.21 3.92 21.54
N PRO A 230 -15.76 4.37 22.69
CA PRO A 230 -17.19 4.48 22.85
C PRO A 230 -17.78 5.37 21.76
N HIS A 231 -18.90 4.93 21.18
CA HIS A 231 -19.64 5.73 20.19
C HIS A 231 -20.84 6.37 20.88
N THR A 232 -20.79 7.68 21.05
CA THR A 232 -21.79 8.45 21.80
C THR A 232 -22.74 9.25 20.92
N ASP A 233 -22.43 9.35 19.62
CA ASP A 233 -23.22 10.14 18.67
C ASP A 233 -24.50 9.41 18.28
N ASN A 234 -25.57 10.18 18.08
CA ASN A 234 -26.77 9.66 17.48
C ASN A 234 -26.60 9.43 15.96
N MET A 235 -27.57 8.81 15.32
CA MET A 235 -27.50 8.46 13.89
C MET A 235 -27.27 9.66 12.98
N GLU A 236 -27.92 10.79 13.25
CA GLU A 236 -27.80 12.00 12.43
C GLU A 236 -26.39 12.61 12.55
N GLN A 237 -25.85 12.69 13.75
CA GLN A 237 -24.48 13.15 14.02
C GLN A 237 -23.46 12.22 13.36
N THR A 238 -23.66 10.90 13.47
CA THR A 238 -22.80 9.91 12.83
C THR A 238 -22.75 10.07 11.31
N ILE A 239 -23.93 10.22 10.68
CA ILE A 239 -24.04 10.42 9.24
C ILE A 239 -23.30 11.70 8.81
N GLU A 240 -23.48 12.79 9.56
CA GLU A 240 -22.81 14.05 9.22
C GLU A 240 -21.29 13.96 9.39
N GLN A 241 -20.80 13.37 10.47
CA GLN A 241 -19.36 13.18 10.69
C GLN A 241 -18.74 12.28 9.61
N VAL A 242 -19.36 11.17 9.27
CA VAL A 242 -18.88 10.27 8.21
C VAL A 242 -18.85 11.01 6.87
N ARG A 243 -19.90 11.80 6.55
CA ARG A 243 -19.95 12.63 5.34
C ARG A 243 -18.76 13.58 5.24
N GLU A 244 -18.50 14.35 6.30
CA GLU A 244 -17.41 15.34 6.32
C GLU A 244 -16.02 14.64 6.26
N LEU A 245 -15.83 13.52 6.97
CA LEU A 245 -14.57 12.76 6.92
C LEU A 245 -14.29 12.18 5.52
N VAL A 246 -15.29 11.60 4.87
CA VAL A 246 -15.14 11.04 3.51
C VAL A 246 -14.87 12.16 2.51
N LYS A 247 -15.57 13.28 2.61
CA LYS A 247 -15.37 14.44 1.76
C LYS A 247 -13.97 15.05 1.95
N ASP A 248 -13.53 15.25 3.20
CA ASP A 248 -12.19 15.75 3.51
C ASP A 248 -11.12 14.80 2.96
N ALA A 249 -11.23 13.49 3.22
CA ALA A 249 -10.29 12.49 2.74
C ALA A 249 -10.18 12.48 1.21
N ALA A 250 -11.30 12.49 0.49
CA ALA A 250 -11.31 12.52 -0.96
C ALA A 250 -10.71 13.82 -1.53
N THR A 251 -11.07 14.97 -0.93
CA THR A 251 -10.59 16.29 -1.39
C THR A 251 -9.09 16.47 -1.17
N ARG A 252 -8.56 16.05 -0.04
CA ARG A 252 -7.11 16.12 0.27
C ARG A 252 -6.28 15.28 -0.71
N GLN A 253 -6.81 14.18 -1.21
CA GLN A 253 -6.14 13.32 -2.18
C GLN A 253 -6.18 13.85 -3.63
N MET A 254 -6.87 14.97 -3.86
CA MET A 254 -6.91 15.64 -5.16
C MET A 254 -5.78 16.68 -5.38
N VAL A 255 -4.77 16.69 -4.51
CA VAL A 255 -3.59 17.55 -4.67
C VAL A 255 -2.63 16.89 -5.67
N SER A 256 -2.44 17.54 -6.83
CA SER A 256 -1.57 17.02 -7.90
C SER A 256 -1.27 18.13 -8.91
N ASP A 257 -0.05 18.17 -9.42
CA ASP A 257 0.37 19.04 -10.53
C ASP A 257 0.25 18.35 -11.90
N VAL A 258 -0.28 17.10 -11.90
CA VAL A 258 -0.47 16.26 -13.10
C VAL A 258 -1.93 15.80 -13.21
N PRO A 259 -2.39 15.35 -14.39
CA PRO A 259 -3.77 14.93 -14.58
C PRO A 259 -4.21 13.80 -13.63
N ILE A 260 -5.40 13.98 -13.05
CA ILE A 260 -6.07 13.02 -12.15
C ILE A 260 -7.31 12.46 -12.83
N GLY A 261 -7.55 11.15 -12.62
CA GLY A 261 -8.81 10.49 -12.97
C GLY A 261 -9.34 9.64 -11.83
N THR A 262 -10.47 8.98 -12.04
CA THR A 262 -11.08 8.05 -11.08
C THR A 262 -11.48 6.74 -11.73
N PHE A 263 -11.40 5.63 -10.96
CA PHE A 263 -12.05 4.39 -11.34
C PHE A 263 -13.56 4.53 -11.14
N LEU A 264 -14.35 4.10 -12.10
CA LEU A 264 -15.80 4.16 -12.05
C LEU A 264 -16.42 2.80 -12.36
N SER A 265 -16.88 2.09 -11.35
CA SER A 265 -17.57 0.79 -11.49
C SER A 265 -19.08 0.90 -11.49
N GLY A 266 -19.63 2.10 -11.25
CA GLY A 266 -21.06 2.29 -11.04
C GLY A 266 -21.56 1.89 -9.64
N GLY A 267 -20.71 1.30 -8.80
CA GLY A 267 -20.96 1.04 -7.39
C GLY A 267 -20.98 2.32 -6.56
N LEU A 268 -21.46 2.23 -5.30
CA LEU A 268 -21.61 3.38 -4.40
C LEU A 268 -20.31 4.13 -4.19
N ASP A 269 -19.23 3.44 -3.84
CA ASP A 269 -17.96 4.03 -3.45
C ASP A 269 -17.28 4.76 -4.60
N SER A 270 -17.19 4.11 -5.77
CA SER A 270 -16.60 4.71 -6.96
C SER A 270 -17.42 5.90 -7.48
N SER A 271 -18.76 5.83 -7.37
CA SER A 271 -19.66 6.91 -7.76
C SER A 271 -19.55 8.13 -6.84
N LEU A 272 -19.47 7.90 -5.52
CA LEU A 272 -19.27 8.95 -4.53
C LEU A 272 -17.92 9.64 -4.73
N LEU A 273 -16.84 8.84 -4.84
CA LEU A 273 -15.50 9.37 -5.05
C LEU A 273 -15.38 10.18 -6.35
N SER A 274 -15.94 9.65 -7.45
CA SER A 274 -15.95 10.34 -8.75
C SER A 274 -16.78 11.64 -8.69
N SER A 275 -17.86 11.66 -7.92
CA SER A 275 -18.69 12.87 -7.75
C SER A 275 -17.92 13.95 -6.98
N LEU A 276 -17.23 13.60 -5.90
CA LEU A 276 -16.39 14.52 -5.13
C LEU A 276 -15.21 15.04 -5.97
N ALA A 277 -14.53 14.16 -6.69
CA ALA A 277 -13.44 14.53 -7.59
C ALA A 277 -13.92 15.49 -8.70
N ASN A 278 -15.09 15.21 -9.30
CA ASN A 278 -15.68 16.06 -10.32
C ASN A 278 -16.00 17.48 -9.81
N GLN A 279 -16.47 17.61 -8.57
CA GLN A 279 -16.70 18.92 -7.95
C GLN A 279 -15.39 19.71 -7.81
N VAL A 280 -14.32 19.07 -7.34
CA VAL A 280 -13.01 19.70 -7.19
C VAL A 280 -12.46 20.16 -8.54
N LEU A 281 -12.48 19.28 -9.55
CA LEU A 281 -11.94 19.58 -10.89
C LEU A 281 -12.76 20.66 -11.62
N LYS A 282 -14.09 20.63 -11.53
CA LYS A 282 -14.96 21.69 -12.07
C LYS A 282 -14.64 23.06 -11.49
N ASN A 283 -14.33 23.16 -10.20
CA ASN A 283 -13.92 24.41 -9.58
C ASN A 283 -12.56 24.93 -10.09
N ARG A 284 -11.74 24.05 -10.66
CA ARG A 284 -10.47 24.38 -11.33
C ARG A 284 -10.63 24.62 -12.83
N GLY A 285 -11.84 24.45 -13.39
CA GLY A 285 -12.09 24.52 -14.84
C GLY A 285 -11.62 23.28 -15.61
N GLU A 286 -11.40 22.18 -14.91
CA GLU A 286 -10.91 20.92 -15.47
C GLU A 286 -12.06 19.88 -15.64
N VAL A 287 -11.87 18.94 -16.57
CA VAL A 287 -12.82 17.86 -16.84
C VAL A 287 -12.31 16.57 -16.17
N LEU A 288 -13.19 15.88 -15.46
CA LEU A 288 -12.85 14.59 -14.85
C LEU A 288 -12.71 13.51 -15.90
N HIS A 289 -11.61 12.76 -15.85
CA HIS A 289 -11.43 11.49 -16.57
C HIS A 289 -11.86 10.33 -15.67
N THR A 290 -12.76 9.49 -16.18
CA THR A 290 -13.21 8.28 -15.48
C THR A 290 -12.88 7.03 -16.29
N PHE A 291 -12.60 5.93 -15.60
CA PHE A 291 -12.12 4.69 -16.22
C PHE A 291 -12.92 3.50 -15.74
N SER A 292 -13.32 2.63 -16.67
CA SER A 292 -13.99 1.37 -16.38
C SER A 292 -13.40 0.24 -17.22
N VAL A 293 -13.37 -0.95 -16.62
CA VAL A 293 -13.01 -2.19 -17.31
C VAL A 293 -14.27 -3.01 -17.58
N ASP A 294 -14.34 -3.62 -18.75
CA ASP A 294 -15.37 -4.59 -19.12
C ASP A 294 -14.73 -5.76 -19.88
N TYR A 295 -15.48 -6.83 -20.06
CA TYR A 295 -14.97 -8.03 -20.71
C TYR A 295 -15.78 -8.29 -22.01
N LYS A 296 -15.08 -8.78 -23.03
CA LYS A 296 -15.69 -9.10 -24.30
C LYS A 296 -16.84 -10.11 -24.13
N ASP A 297 -17.99 -9.80 -24.74
CA ASP A 297 -19.20 -10.59 -24.65
C ASP A 297 -19.74 -10.75 -23.21
N ASN A 298 -19.44 -9.84 -22.30
CA ASN A 298 -19.89 -9.88 -20.90
C ASN A 298 -21.42 -9.86 -20.79
N ASP A 299 -22.10 -9.08 -21.61
CA ASP A 299 -23.56 -9.04 -21.71
C ASP A 299 -24.20 -10.41 -21.99
N ARG A 300 -23.50 -11.28 -22.72
CA ARG A 300 -23.95 -12.63 -23.06
C ARG A 300 -23.63 -13.65 -21.97
N TYR A 301 -22.49 -13.52 -21.29
CA TYR A 301 -21.98 -14.54 -20.36
C TYR A 301 -22.14 -14.17 -18.89
N PHE A 302 -22.49 -12.94 -18.57
CA PHE A 302 -22.70 -12.49 -17.19
C PHE A 302 -23.74 -13.35 -16.47
N GLN A 303 -23.35 -13.89 -15.33
CA GLN A 303 -24.24 -14.60 -14.42
C GLN A 303 -24.28 -13.87 -13.08
N LYS A 304 -25.48 -13.53 -12.65
CA LYS A 304 -25.69 -12.90 -11.33
C LYS A 304 -25.17 -13.81 -10.24
N SER A 305 -24.43 -13.24 -9.31
CA SER A 305 -23.94 -13.93 -8.13
C SER A 305 -24.36 -13.18 -6.86
N HIS A 306 -24.10 -13.77 -5.70
CA HIS A 306 -24.32 -13.10 -4.41
C HIS A 306 -23.42 -11.87 -4.25
N PHE A 307 -22.22 -11.89 -4.82
CA PHE A 307 -21.28 -10.77 -4.83
C PHE A 307 -21.59 -9.70 -5.88
N GLN A 308 -22.10 -10.11 -7.04
CA GLN A 308 -22.40 -9.22 -8.16
C GLN A 308 -23.83 -9.51 -8.67
N PRO A 309 -24.86 -8.92 -8.03
CA PRO A 309 -26.25 -9.18 -8.37
C PRO A 309 -26.69 -8.51 -9.67
N ASN A 310 -25.98 -7.48 -10.13
CA ASN A 310 -26.29 -6.70 -11.32
C ASN A 310 -25.06 -6.51 -12.18
N SER A 311 -25.27 -6.23 -13.47
CA SER A 311 -24.23 -5.82 -14.40
C SER A 311 -23.89 -4.33 -14.21
N ASP A 312 -22.63 -3.96 -14.25
CA ASP A 312 -22.14 -2.61 -13.96
C ASP A 312 -22.41 -1.56 -15.06
N PRO A 313 -22.41 -1.89 -16.36
CA PRO A 313 -22.46 -0.91 -17.46
C PRO A 313 -23.62 0.09 -17.40
N ASP A 314 -24.81 -0.31 -16.93
CA ASP A 314 -25.96 0.60 -16.85
C ASP A 314 -25.78 1.66 -15.78
N TYR A 315 -25.22 1.29 -14.63
CA TYR A 315 -24.89 2.21 -13.55
C TYR A 315 -23.75 3.14 -13.95
N ILE A 316 -22.75 2.63 -14.67
CA ILE A 316 -21.64 3.45 -15.20
C ILE A 316 -22.18 4.51 -16.16
N ARG A 317 -23.07 4.15 -17.12
CA ARG A 317 -23.68 5.09 -18.04
C ARG A 317 -24.49 6.18 -17.32
N ALA A 318 -25.30 5.79 -16.32
CA ALA A 318 -26.03 6.76 -15.51
C ALA A 318 -25.10 7.74 -14.79
N MET A 319 -23.95 7.27 -14.28
CA MET A 319 -22.95 8.14 -13.66
C MET A 319 -22.24 9.02 -14.68
N MET A 320 -21.92 8.52 -15.88
CA MET A 320 -21.33 9.34 -16.94
C MET A 320 -22.25 10.52 -17.31
N ASP A 321 -23.56 10.26 -17.45
CA ASP A 321 -24.56 11.27 -17.74
C ASP A 321 -24.70 12.28 -16.60
N TYR A 322 -24.63 11.84 -15.36
CA TYR A 322 -24.67 12.74 -14.19
C TYR A 322 -23.42 13.58 -14.05
N LEU A 323 -22.25 12.99 -14.20
CA LEU A 323 -20.95 13.65 -14.00
C LEU A 323 -20.57 14.57 -15.16
N GLN A 324 -21.06 14.29 -16.37
CA GLN A 324 -20.61 14.95 -17.62
C GLN A 324 -19.06 14.89 -17.75
N CYS A 325 -18.51 13.70 -17.51
CA CYS A 325 -17.08 13.40 -17.49
C CYS A 325 -16.58 12.86 -18.84
N GLN A 326 -15.28 12.84 -19.02
CA GLN A 326 -14.64 12.11 -20.11
C GLN A 326 -14.39 10.67 -19.68
N HIS A 327 -15.21 9.74 -20.20
CA HIS A 327 -15.14 8.33 -19.79
C HIS A 327 -14.32 7.49 -20.77
N HIS A 328 -13.53 6.55 -20.22
CA HIS A 328 -12.67 5.63 -20.96
C HIS A 328 -13.02 4.19 -20.63
N TRP A 329 -13.47 3.43 -21.63
CA TRP A 329 -13.71 2.00 -21.53
C TRP A 329 -12.48 1.20 -21.94
N THR A 330 -12.10 0.23 -21.10
CA THR A 330 -11.10 -0.79 -21.41
C THR A 330 -11.84 -2.14 -21.52
N VAL A 331 -11.94 -2.69 -22.72
CA VAL A 331 -12.59 -3.98 -22.95
C VAL A 331 -11.51 -5.04 -23.16
N LEU A 332 -11.50 -6.04 -22.30
CA LEU A 332 -10.50 -7.12 -22.28
C LEU A 332 -11.09 -8.43 -22.77
N ASP A 333 -10.29 -9.22 -23.48
CA ASP A 333 -10.66 -10.58 -23.84
C ASP A 333 -9.84 -11.64 -23.09
N THR A 334 -10.30 -12.89 -23.12
CA THR A 334 -9.65 -14.01 -22.42
C THR A 334 -8.20 -14.25 -22.87
N PRO A 335 -7.82 -14.16 -24.15
CA PRO A 335 -6.42 -14.26 -24.57
C PRO A 335 -5.51 -13.19 -23.95
N GLN A 336 -5.98 -11.94 -23.87
CA GLN A 336 -5.23 -10.83 -23.24
C GLN A 336 -5.03 -11.09 -21.74
N LEU A 337 -6.09 -11.52 -21.03
CA LEU A 337 -6.01 -11.88 -19.62
C LEU A 337 -5.03 -13.02 -19.37
N ALA A 338 -5.10 -14.08 -20.17
CA ALA A 338 -4.19 -15.22 -20.07
C ALA A 338 -2.72 -14.80 -20.30
N ALA A 339 -2.46 -13.95 -21.31
CA ALA A 339 -1.13 -13.43 -21.59
C ALA A 339 -0.60 -12.53 -20.46
N ALA A 340 -1.47 -11.84 -19.71
CA ALA A 340 -1.11 -10.94 -18.62
C ALA A 340 -0.83 -11.65 -17.29
N LEU A 341 -1.11 -12.95 -17.13
CA LEU A 341 -0.93 -13.68 -15.86
C LEU A 341 0.49 -13.58 -15.30
N ILE A 342 1.49 -13.89 -16.11
CA ILE A 342 2.89 -13.83 -15.70
C ILE A 342 3.38 -12.38 -15.49
N PRO A 343 3.13 -11.43 -16.42
CA PRO A 343 3.46 -10.03 -16.20
C PRO A 343 2.84 -9.43 -14.93
N ALA A 344 1.57 -9.74 -14.63
CA ALA A 344 0.90 -9.26 -13.41
C ALA A 344 1.54 -9.83 -12.14
N MET A 345 1.86 -11.14 -12.12
CA MET A 345 2.57 -11.75 -11.01
C MET A 345 3.97 -11.14 -10.83
N GLN A 346 4.71 -10.90 -11.91
CA GLN A 346 6.03 -10.26 -11.86
C GLN A 346 5.96 -8.80 -11.39
N ALA A 347 4.87 -8.10 -11.72
CA ALA A 347 4.67 -6.72 -11.26
C ALA A 347 4.56 -6.62 -9.74
N ARG A 348 3.88 -7.57 -9.10
CA ARG A 348 3.68 -7.60 -7.64
C ARG A 348 4.65 -8.50 -6.88
N ASP A 349 5.59 -9.16 -7.54
CA ASP A 349 6.62 -10.08 -7.01
C ASP A 349 6.11 -11.45 -6.49
N LEU A 350 4.83 -11.61 -6.24
CA LEU A 350 4.23 -12.79 -5.63
C LEU A 350 2.95 -13.20 -6.35
N PRO A 351 2.58 -14.48 -6.34
CA PRO A 351 1.25 -14.91 -6.77
C PRO A 351 0.13 -14.21 -5.98
N GLY A 352 -0.95 -13.87 -6.64
CA GLY A 352 -2.08 -13.16 -6.05
C GLY A 352 -3.43 -13.66 -6.55
N MET A 353 -4.37 -12.74 -6.77
CA MET A 353 -5.71 -13.03 -7.31
C MET A 353 -5.64 -13.05 -8.84
N VAL A 354 -5.33 -14.20 -9.39
CA VAL A 354 -4.92 -14.45 -10.79
C VAL A 354 -5.77 -13.69 -11.83
N ASP A 355 -7.08 -13.84 -11.78
CA ASP A 355 -8.04 -13.22 -12.69
C ASP A 355 -8.13 -11.70 -12.51
N VAL A 356 -8.20 -11.25 -11.27
CA VAL A 356 -8.31 -9.84 -10.91
C VAL A 356 -7.00 -9.10 -11.19
N ASP A 357 -5.85 -9.70 -10.84
CA ASP A 357 -4.55 -9.05 -11.00
C ASP A 357 -4.17 -8.86 -12.47
N SER A 358 -4.49 -9.84 -13.35
CA SER A 358 -4.29 -9.73 -14.80
C SER A 358 -5.12 -8.61 -15.41
N SER A 359 -6.40 -8.54 -15.01
CA SER A 359 -7.32 -7.50 -15.45
C SER A 359 -6.85 -6.11 -14.98
N LEU A 360 -6.50 -5.97 -13.70
CA LEU A 360 -6.03 -4.70 -13.15
C LEU A 360 -4.72 -4.24 -13.80
N TYR A 361 -3.79 -5.16 -14.07
CA TYR A 361 -2.53 -4.86 -14.76
C TYR A 361 -2.76 -4.22 -16.14
N LEU A 362 -3.62 -4.83 -16.95
CA LEU A 362 -3.97 -4.31 -18.28
C LEU A 362 -4.74 -2.98 -18.17
N PHE A 363 -5.68 -2.89 -17.25
CA PHE A 363 -6.47 -1.70 -17.01
C PHE A 363 -5.60 -0.51 -16.57
N CYS A 364 -4.68 -0.71 -15.62
CA CYS A 364 -3.72 0.33 -15.22
C CYS A 364 -2.81 0.76 -16.37
N GLY A 365 -2.45 -0.15 -17.27
CA GLY A 365 -1.73 0.18 -18.49
C GLY A 365 -2.49 1.18 -19.38
N ALA A 366 -3.78 0.94 -19.60
CA ALA A 366 -4.64 1.84 -20.38
C ALA A 366 -4.85 3.20 -19.67
N ILE A 367 -5.01 3.21 -18.35
CA ILE A 367 -5.16 4.45 -17.55
C ILE A 367 -3.93 5.34 -17.67
N LYS A 368 -2.73 4.75 -17.60
CA LYS A 368 -1.46 5.46 -17.67
C LYS A 368 -1.28 6.28 -18.96
N GLU A 369 -1.95 5.90 -20.04
CA GLU A 369 -1.93 6.64 -21.30
C GLU A 369 -2.69 7.97 -21.23
N GLN A 370 -3.58 8.14 -20.26
CA GLN A 370 -4.48 9.28 -20.13
C GLN A 370 -4.18 10.17 -18.92
N VAL A 371 -3.88 9.56 -17.76
CA VAL A 371 -3.64 10.27 -16.51
C VAL A 371 -2.46 9.66 -15.76
N THR A 372 -1.83 10.46 -14.90
CA THR A 372 -0.73 10.00 -14.05
C THR A 372 -1.23 9.46 -12.71
N VAL A 373 -2.32 10.03 -12.19
CA VAL A 373 -2.93 9.65 -10.91
C VAL A 373 -4.36 9.19 -11.16
N ALA A 374 -4.74 8.07 -10.58
CA ALA A 374 -6.12 7.60 -10.58
C ALA A 374 -6.56 7.25 -9.15
N LEU A 375 -7.67 7.86 -8.71
CA LEU A 375 -8.29 7.55 -7.42
C LEU A 375 -9.23 6.35 -7.57
N SER A 376 -9.23 5.48 -6.57
CA SER A 376 -10.04 4.28 -6.50
C SER A 376 -10.85 4.25 -5.21
N GLY A 377 -12.11 3.81 -5.30
CA GLY A 377 -12.97 3.54 -4.14
C GLY A 377 -12.62 2.23 -3.41
N GLU A 378 -11.59 1.53 -3.83
CA GLU A 378 -11.15 0.28 -3.21
C GLU A 378 -10.74 0.51 -1.75
N CYS A 379 -10.95 -0.49 -0.91
CA CYS A 379 -10.85 -0.47 0.55
C CYS A 379 -12.02 0.20 1.30
N ALA A 380 -13.04 0.69 0.63
CA ALA A 380 -14.25 1.20 1.29
C ALA A 380 -15.06 0.07 1.96
N ASP A 381 -15.18 -1.09 1.31
CA ASP A 381 -15.84 -2.26 1.88
C ASP A 381 -15.18 -2.77 3.16
N GLU A 382 -13.85 -2.68 3.26
CA GLU A 382 -13.09 -3.03 4.46
C GLU A 382 -13.35 -2.06 5.60
N LEU A 383 -13.49 -0.78 5.29
CA LEU A 383 -13.73 0.27 6.29
C LEU A 383 -15.18 0.33 6.75
N PHE A 384 -16.14 0.13 5.85
CA PHE A 384 -17.56 0.32 6.12
C PHE A 384 -18.36 -1.00 6.23
N GLY A 385 -17.70 -2.15 6.13
CA GLY A 385 -18.33 -3.46 6.25
C GLY A 385 -19.24 -3.78 5.06
N GLY A 386 -18.85 -3.41 3.85
CA GLY A 386 -19.61 -3.60 2.62
C GLY A 386 -19.75 -5.06 2.16
N TYR A 387 -18.77 -5.91 2.48
CA TYR A 387 -18.76 -7.30 2.04
C TYR A 387 -19.87 -8.16 2.64
N PRO A 388 -20.33 -9.21 1.91
CA PRO A 388 -21.36 -10.12 2.40
C PRO A 388 -21.05 -10.78 3.74
N TRP A 389 -19.79 -11.08 4.02
CA TRP A 389 -19.38 -11.71 5.29
C TRP A 389 -19.55 -10.85 6.54
N TYR A 390 -19.74 -9.54 6.41
CA TYR A 390 -20.14 -8.71 7.53
C TYR A 390 -21.64 -8.85 7.87
N ARG A 391 -22.47 -9.16 6.86
CA ARG A 391 -23.94 -9.16 6.95
C ARG A 391 -24.52 -10.55 7.14
N ASP A 392 -23.91 -11.60 6.58
CA ASP A 392 -24.38 -12.98 6.71
C ASP A 392 -23.89 -13.57 8.04
N PRO A 393 -24.79 -13.85 9.03
CA PRO A 393 -24.41 -14.43 10.31
C PRO A 393 -23.71 -15.79 10.18
N ASN A 394 -24.05 -16.61 9.17
CA ASN A 394 -23.44 -17.92 8.98
C ASN A 394 -21.96 -17.84 8.61
N ILE A 395 -21.55 -16.74 7.97
CA ILE A 395 -20.15 -16.49 7.64
C ILE A 395 -19.48 -15.70 8.75
N ARG A 396 -20.16 -14.66 9.25
CA ARG A 396 -19.62 -13.76 10.27
C ARG A 396 -19.24 -14.48 11.56
N GLU A 397 -20.12 -15.37 12.05
CA GLU A 397 -19.92 -16.08 13.31
C GLU A 397 -19.03 -17.32 13.18
N ARG A 398 -18.62 -17.67 11.97
CA ARG A 398 -17.75 -18.81 11.73
C ARG A 398 -16.30 -18.46 12.06
N ASP A 399 -15.59 -19.40 12.71
CA ASP A 399 -14.16 -19.29 12.91
C ASP A 399 -13.37 -19.44 11.62
N GLY A 400 -12.30 -18.65 11.48
CA GLY A 400 -11.41 -18.64 10.33
C GLY A 400 -11.59 -17.39 9.44
N PHE A 401 -10.73 -17.28 8.44
CA PHE A 401 -10.78 -16.18 7.47
C PHE A 401 -12.01 -16.30 6.58
N PRO A 402 -12.89 -15.29 6.52
CA PRO A 402 -14.16 -15.40 5.77
C PRO A 402 -14.00 -15.68 4.27
N TRP A 403 -12.89 -15.22 3.69
CA TRP A 403 -12.56 -15.38 2.28
C TRP A 403 -11.71 -16.61 1.95
N ALA A 404 -11.24 -17.37 2.94
CA ALA A 404 -10.32 -18.49 2.77
C ALA A 404 -10.75 -19.74 3.59
N GLN A 405 -11.90 -20.32 3.21
CA GLN A 405 -12.50 -21.49 3.88
C GLN A 405 -12.13 -22.83 3.22
N SER A 406 -11.08 -22.89 2.40
CA SER A 406 -10.75 -24.03 1.55
C SER A 406 -9.35 -24.60 1.86
N THR A 407 -8.87 -24.56 3.11
CA THR A 407 -7.52 -25.01 3.49
C THR A 407 -7.28 -26.48 3.09
N ASP A 408 -8.21 -27.39 3.38
CA ASP A 408 -8.09 -28.81 3.04
C ASP A 408 -7.98 -29.04 1.53
N TYR A 409 -8.73 -28.28 0.74
CA TYR A 409 -8.63 -28.33 -0.72
C TYR A 409 -7.27 -27.84 -1.20
N ARG A 410 -6.75 -26.77 -0.61
CA ARG A 410 -5.45 -26.19 -0.97
C ARG A 410 -4.27 -27.10 -0.59
N MET A 411 -4.38 -27.83 0.51
CA MET A 411 -3.40 -28.83 0.93
C MET A 411 -3.18 -29.93 -0.12
N GLN A 412 -4.20 -30.25 -0.91
CA GLN A 412 -4.11 -31.28 -1.96
C GLN A 412 -3.17 -30.90 -3.12
N PHE A 413 -2.80 -29.61 -3.26
CA PHE A 413 -1.82 -29.17 -4.26
C PHE A 413 -0.37 -29.27 -3.78
N LEU A 414 -0.15 -29.55 -2.50
CA LEU A 414 1.19 -29.80 -1.97
C LEU A 414 1.60 -31.25 -2.24
N ARG A 415 2.88 -31.47 -2.50
CA ARG A 415 3.45 -32.83 -2.50
C ARG A 415 3.38 -33.40 -1.08
N ASP A 416 3.20 -34.70 -0.97
CA ASP A 416 3.07 -35.40 0.32
C ASP A 416 4.22 -35.06 1.28
N GLU A 417 5.47 -35.14 0.81
CA GLU A 417 6.68 -34.79 1.56
C GLU A 417 6.65 -33.37 2.15
N PHE A 418 5.94 -32.45 1.49
CA PHE A 418 5.80 -31.07 1.91
C PHE A 418 4.59 -30.89 2.83
N ALA A 419 3.49 -31.53 2.49
CA ALA A 419 2.27 -31.54 3.30
C ALA A 419 2.51 -32.12 4.71
N GLU A 420 3.34 -33.17 4.84
CA GLU A 420 3.74 -33.76 6.12
C GLU A 420 4.55 -32.81 7.02
N GLN A 421 5.20 -31.80 6.44
CA GLN A 421 5.99 -30.81 7.19
C GLN A 421 5.18 -29.60 7.64
N ILE A 422 3.94 -29.45 7.17
CA ILE A 422 3.06 -28.33 7.43
C ILE A 422 1.70 -28.86 7.86
N ASP A 423 1.35 -28.66 9.11
CA ASP A 423 -0.05 -28.80 9.53
C ASP A 423 -0.83 -27.56 9.05
N GLY A 424 -1.44 -27.67 7.87
CA GLY A 424 -2.11 -26.53 7.23
C GLY A 424 -3.28 -25.99 8.03
N ALA A 425 -4.03 -26.86 8.71
CA ALA A 425 -5.15 -26.43 9.55
C ALA A 425 -4.67 -25.65 10.77
N VAL A 426 -3.63 -26.14 11.44
CA VAL A 426 -3.00 -25.47 12.57
C VAL A 426 -2.38 -24.14 12.11
N PHE A 427 -1.66 -24.11 10.99
CA PHE A 427 -1.04 -22.90 10.47
C PHE A 427 -2.06 -21.79 10.20
N VAL A 428 -3.16 -22.10 9.50
CA VAL A 428 -4.22 -21.12 9.19
C VAL A 428 -4.96 -20.69 10.45
N SER A 429 -5.27 -21.63 11.36
CA SER A 429 -5.94 -21.33 12.63
C SER A 429 -5.10 -20.43 13.52
N GLN A 430 -3.80 -20.68 13.63
CA GLN A 430 -2.89 -19.83 14.40
C GLN A 430 -2.84 -18.40 13.86
N ALA A 431 -2.65 -18.23 12.54
CA ALA A 431 -2.63 -16.92 11.91
C ALA A 431 -3.92 -16.13 12.14
N TYR A 432 -5.06 -16.81 12.08
CA TYR A 432 -6.37 -16.24 12.39
C TYR A 432 -6.48 -15.83 13.86
N GLN A 433 -6.17 -16.74 14.80
CA GLN A 433 -6.28 -16.49 16.23
C GLN A 433 -5.34 -15.37 16.69
N GLU A 434 -4.09 -15.36 16.24
CA GLU A 434 -3.12 -14.29 16.53
C GLU A 434 -3.63 -12.92 16.06
N THR A 435 -4.36 -12.86 14.95
CA THR A 435 -4.92 -11.62 14.45
C THR A 435 -6.10 -11.16 15.29
N ILE A 436 -7.09 -12.02 15.54
CA ILE A 436 -8.31 -11.60 16.27
C ILE A 436 -8.04 -11.26 17.73
N GLN A 437 -7.01 -11.86 18.36
CA GLN A 437 -6.57 -11.54 19.73
C GLN A 437 -5.97 -10.13 19.85
N GLN A 438 -5.51 -9.53 18.75
CA GLN A 438 -4.99 -8.16 18.73
C GLN A 438 -6.09 -7.11 18.55
N ALA A 439 -7.34 -7.53 18.30
CA ALA A 439 -8.45 -6.60 18.15
C ALA A 439 -8.72 -5.89 19.48
N ASP A 440 -8.63 -4.56 19.45
CA ASP A 440 -9.00 -3.73 20.59
C ASP A 440 -10.53 -3.75 20.77
N THR A 441 -10.99 -3.98 21.99
CA THR A 441 -12.42 -4.10 22.34
C THR A 441 -12.73 -3.33 23.61
N LEU A 442 -13.99 -2.91 23.77
CA LEU A 442 -14.45 -2.26 24.98
C LEU A 442 -15.07 -3.28 25.94
N PRO A 443 -14.99 -3.04 27.26
CA PRO A 443 -15.63 -3.92 28.26
C PRO A 443 -17.14 -4.10 28.03
N GLU A 444 -17.80 -3.04 27.58
CA GLU A 444 -19.23 -2.98 27.28
C GLU A 444 -19.64 -3.54 25.92
N ASP A 445 -18.69 -3.87 25.04
CA ASP A 445 -19.00 -4.42 23.73
C ASP A 445 -19.87 -5.67 23.83
N SER A 446 -21.00 -5.69 23.12
CA SER A 446 -21.78 -6.90 22.89
C SER A 446 -20.97 -7.96 22.12
N PRO A 447 -21.36 -9.23 22.13
CA PRO A 447 -20.69 -10.25 21.32
C PRO A 447 -20.58 -9.88 19.83
N LEU A 448 -21.63 -9.25 19.28
CA LEU A 448 -21.65 -8.80 17.90
C LEU A 448 -20.63 -7.67 17.66
N GLU A 449 -20.59 -6.65 18.51
CA GLU A 449 -19.65 -5.55 18.37
C GLU A 449 -18.21 -6.04 18.46
N ARG A 450 -17.91 -6.89 19.42
CA ARG A 450 -16.60 -7.54 19.54
C ARG A 450 -16.24 -8.31 18.27
N ARG A 451 -17.17 -9.07 17.73
CA ARG A 451 -16.96 -9.80 16.48
C ARG A 451 -16.72 -8.87 15.30
N MET A 452 -17.47 -7.76 15.20
CA MET A 452 -17.27 -6.76 14.14
C MET A 452 -15.89 -6.10 14.21
N ARG A 453 -15.38 -5.80 15.42
CA ARG A 453 -14.01 -5.27 15.59
C ARG A 453 -12.94 -6.28 15.16
N GLN A 454 -13.11 -7.57 15.51
CA GLN A 454 -12.24 -8.65 15.04
C GLN A 454 -12.26 -8.76 13.51
N MET A 455 -13.45 -8.72 12.90
CA MET A 455 -13.62 -8.77 11.45
C MET A 455 -12.95 -7.58 10.74
N MET A 456 -13.08 -6.38 11.31
CA MET A 456 -12.41 -5.18 10.78
C MET A 456 -10.89 -5.35 10.80
N LEU A 457 -10.31 -5.86 11.88
CA LEU A 457 -8.87 -6.08 11.97
C LEU A 457 -8.40 -7.15 10.99
N LEU A 458 -9.15 -8.26 10.83
CA LEU A 458 -8.88 -9.28 9.82
C LEU A 458 -8.85 -8.68 8.41
N ASN A 459 -9.85 -7.84 8.08
CA ASN A 459 -9.89 -7.18 6.77
C ASN A 459 -8.72 -6.20 6.60
N LEU A 460 -8.40 -5.40 7.61
CA LEU A 460 -7.32 -4.41 7.57
C LEU A 460 -5.94 -5.07 7.41
N ASP A 461 -5.66 -6.13 8.15
CA ASP A 461 -4.33 -6.75 8.20
C ASP A 461 -4.08 -7.78 7.09
N TRP A 462 -5.15 -8.30 6.45
CA TRP A 462 -5.04 -9.36 5.47
C TRP A 462 -5.65 -9.01 4.12
N PHE A 463 -6.97 -8.84 4.06
CA PHE A 463 -7.64 -8.68 2.77
C PHE A 463 -7.29 -7.35 2.12
N MET A 464 -7.34 -6.26 2.87
CA MET A 464 -6.95 -4.94 2.39
C MET A 464 -5.48 -4.90 1.95
N GLN A 465 -4.56 -5.53 2.72
CA GLN A 465 -3.15 -5.57 2.33
C GLN A 465 -2.97 -6.26 0.96
N THR A 466 -3.72 -7.33 0.72
CA THR A 466 -3.71 -8.00 -0.61
C THR A 466 -4.17 -7.09 -1.73
N LEU A 467 -5.18 -6.26 -1.48
CA LEU A 467 -5.67 -5.28 -2.47
C LEU A 467 -4.63 -4.17 -2.71
N LEU A 468 -3.95 -3.71 -1.67
CA LEU A 468 -2.93 -2.67 -1.76
C LEU A 468 -1.64 -3.16 -2.45
N ASP A 469 -1.25 -4.41 -2.25
CA ASP A 469 -0.06 -5.01 -2.89
C ASP A 469 -0.10 -5.03 -4.43
N ARG A 470 -1.26 -4.88 -5.03
CA ARG A 470 -1.45 -4.89 -6.50
C ARG A 470 -1.40 -3.50 -7.13
N LYS A 471 -1.19 -2.43 -6.36
CA LYS A 471 -1.27 -1.04 -6.84
C LYS A 471 0.06 -0.33 -6.94
#